data_95b07374947cc18f09b92057685aab88
#
_entry.id   95b07374947cc18f09b92057685aab88
#
_cell.length_a   1.000
_cell.length_b   1.000
_cell.length_c   1.000
_cell.angle_alpha   90.00
_cell.angle_beta   90.00
_cell.angle_gamma   90.00
#
_symmetry.space_group_name_H-M   'P 1'
#
loop_
_entity.id
_entity.type
_entity.pdbx_description
1 polymer ?
#
loop_
_entity_poly.entity_id
_entity_poly.type
_entity_poly.pdbx_seq_one_letter_code
_entity_poly.pdbx_strand_id
1 'polypeptide(L)'
;MRVISGYLKGRNILGYNTPGTRPTMDRVKESMFASIQDYIDNSTILDLFCGTGSLGIEALSMGSNKCYFVDNGKEILKYLNKNIDNLNIKDKSIVTCSESLESILSSVPFILDTCQQIMSAQ
;
A
#
# COMPACT_ATOMS: atom_id res chain seq x y z
N MET A 1 3.36 13.74 -0.70
CA MET A 1 2.26 13.11 0.06
C MET A 1 2.78 12.69 1.43
N ARG A 2 1.91 12.61 2.40
CA ARG A 2 2.28 12.26 3.77
C ARG A 2 1.44 11.11 4.29
N VAL A 3 1.98 10.41 5.29
CA VAL A 3 1.20 9.44 6.07
C VAL A 3 0.22 10.22 6.96
N ILE A 4 -1.05 9.82 6.93
CA ILE A 4 -2.15 10.56 7.56
C ILE A 4 -2.33 10.15 9.03
N SER A 5 -2.20 8.86 9.32
CA SER A 5 -2.51 8.33 10.65
C SER A 5 -1.53 7.23 11.06
N GLY A 6 -1.64 6.77 12.31
CA GLY A 6 -0.80 5.72 12.85
C GLY A 6 0.56 6.22 13.33
N TYR A 7 1.47 5.27 13.58
CA TYR A 7 2.77 5.60 14.19
C TYR A 7 3.72 6.36 13.25
N LEU A 8 3.48 6.32 11.93
CA LEU A 8 4.27 7.05 10.94
C LEU A 8 3.63 8.38 10.51
N LYS A 9 2.59 8.82 11.20
CA LYS A 9 1.86 10.05 10.88
C LYS A 9 2.80 11.23 10.64
N GLY A 10 2.57 11.95 9.55
CA GLY A 10 3.34 13.14 9.18
C GLY A 10 4.61 12.86 8.39
N ARG A 11 5.03 11.60 8.25
CA ARG A 11 6.21 11.24 7.46
C ARG A 11 5.93 11.39 5.96
N ASN A 12 6.94 11.83 5.22
CA ASN A 12 6.83 12.02 3.77
C ASN A 12 6.85 10.70 3.00
N ILE A 13 6.07 10.69 1.92
CA ILE A 13 6.09 9.62 0.91
C ILE A 13 6.56 10.25 -0.40
N LEU A 14 7.69 9.77 -0.91
CA LEU A 14 8.32 10.29 -2.12
C LEU A 14 7.57 9.86 -3.39
N GLY A 15 7.75 10.60 -4.47
CA GLY A 15 7.26 10.23 -5.81
C GLY A 15 5.97 10.92 -6.23
N TYR A 16 5.35 11.70 -5.37
CA TYR A 16 4.12 12.44 -5.68
C TYR A 16 4.45 13.93 -5.85
N ASN A 17 4.80 14.31 -7.06
CA ASN A 17 5.26 15.67 -7.36
C ASN A 17 4.24 16.52 -8.14
N THR A 18 2.98 16.07 -8.22
CA THR A 18 1.95 16.79 -8.99
C THR A 18 1.29 17.86 -8.10
N PRO A 19 1.51 19.15 -8.39
CA PRO A 19 0.90 20.22 -7.59
C PRO A 19 -0.63 20.19 -7.66
N GLY A 20 -1.29 20.47 -6.55
CA GLY A 20 -2.74 20.64 -6.47
C GLY A 20 -3.56 19.37 -6.32
N THR A 21 -2.99 18.19 -6.49
CA THR A 21 -3.73 16.92 -6.32
C THR A 21 -3.67 16.36 -4.91
N ARG A 22 -2.64 16.73 -4.13
CA ARG A 22 -2.38 16.20 -2.80
C ARG A 22 -3.53 16.31 -1.79
N PRO A 23 -4.20 17.47 -1.64
CA PRO A 23 -5.27 17.58 -0.66
C PRO A 23 -6.45 16.65 -0.96
N THR A 24 -6.80 16.48 -2.23
CA THR A 24 -7.86 15.57 -2.66
C THR A 24 -7.48 14.12 -2.39
N MET A 25 -6.26 13.75 -2.75
CA MET A 25 -5.74 12.39 -2.52
C MET A 25 -5.67 12.06 -1.04
N ASP A 26 -5.23 13.00 -0.21
CA ASP A 26 -5.16 12.82 1.24
C ASP A 26 -6.55 12.63 1.85
N ARG A 27 -7.54 13.40 1.40
CA ARG A 27 -8.92 13.27 1.86
C ARG A 27 -9.54 11.92 1.49
N VAL A 28 -9.31 11.48 0.26
CA VAL A 28 -9.80 10.18 -0.22
C VAL A 28 -9.17 9.05 0.60
N LYS A 29 -7.87 9.12 0.79
CA LYS A 29 -7.14 8.13 1.59
C LYS A 29 -7.65 8.11 3.03
N GLU A 30 -7.78 9.26 3.66
CA GLU A 30 -8.27 9.38 5.03
C GLU A 30 -9.67 8.79 5.18
N SER A 31 -10.58 9.13 4.28
CA SER A 31 -11.95 8.64 4.28
C SER A 31 -12.01 7.12 4.10
N MET A 32 -11.22 6.60 3.16
CA MET A 32 -11.17 5.16 2.91
C MET A 32 -10.67 4.39 4.13
N PHE A 33 -9.58 4.84 4.73
CA PHE A 33 -9.01 4.16 5.90
C PHE A 33 -9.88 4.31 7.14
N ALA A 34 -10.59 5.42 7.30
CA ALA A 34 -11.58 5.57 8.37
C ALA A 34 -12.66 4.50 8.28
N SER A 35 -13.08 4.17 7.06
CA SER A 35 -14.12 3.14 6.82
C SER A 35 -13.66 1.73 7.14
N ILE A 36 -12.36 1.43 7.03
CA ILE A 36 -11.83 0.07 7.18
C ILE A 36 -10.88 -0.08 8.36
N GLN A 37 -10.76 0.94 9.21
CA GLN A 37 -9.77 0.95 10.28
C GLN A 37 -9.85 -0.25 11.22
N ASP A 38 -11.07 -0.77 11.45
CA ASP A 38 -11.28 -1.92 12.33
C ASP A 38 -10.70 -3.22 11.77
N TYR A 39 -10.41 -3.25 10.47
CA TYR A 39 -9.86 -4.43 9.78
C TYR A 39 -8.35 -4.32 9.53
N ILE A 40 -7.75 -3.18 9.82
CA ILE A 40 -6.34 -2.92 9.48
C ILE A 40 -5.39 -3.53 10.51
N ASP A 41 -5.67 -3.35 11.79
CA ASP A 41 -4.78 -3.78 12.87
C ASP A 41 -4.56 -5.30 12.80
N ASN A 42 -3.29 -5.71 12.85
CA ASN A 42 -2.84 -7.11 12.74
C ASN A 42 -3.20 -7.80 11.43
N SER A 43 -3.58 -7.05 10.40
CA SER A 43 -3.95 -7.62 9.10
C SER A 43 -2.75 -7.82 8.17
N THR A 44 -2.95 -8.63 7.14
CA THR A 44 -2.06 -8.72 5.98
C THR A 44 -2.71 -7.97 4.83
N ILE A 45 -1.97 -7.03 4.24
CA ILE A 45 -2.46 -6.13 3.21
C ILE A 45 -1.87 -6.51 1.85
N LEU A 46 -2.71 -6.44 0.82
CA LEU A 46 -2.27 -6.52 -0.56
C LEU A 46 -2.57 -5.19 -1.24
N ASP A 47 -1.51 -4.49 -1.63
CA ASP A 47 -1.60 -3.22 -2.36
C ASP A 47 -1.26 -3.47 -3.82
N LEU A 48 -2.31 -3.72 -4.63
CA LEU A 48 -2.20 -3.93 -6.08
C LEU A 48 -2.08 -2.58 -6.77
N PHE A 49 -1.19 -2.51 -7.76
CA PHE A 49 -0.90 -1.27 -8.48
C PHE A 49 -0.44 -0.20 -7.49
N CYS A 50 0.48 -0.58 -6.62
CA CYS A 50 0.82 0.20 -5.43
C CYS A 50 1.49 1.54 -5.74
N GLY A 51 2.10 1.70 -6.91
CA GLY A 51 2.84 2.92 -7.23
C GLY A 51 3.95 3.16 -6.22
N THR A 52 3.96 4.33 -5.61
CA THR A 52 4.95 4.69 -4.59
C THR A 52 4.62 4.17 -3.20
N GLY A 53 3.49 3.46 -3.06
CA GLY A 53 3.16 2.72 -1.85
C GLY A 53 2.29 3.45 -0.82
N SER A 54 1.66 4.55 -1.21
CA SER A 54 0.89 5.38 -0.26
C SER A 54 -0.14 4.60 0.55
N LEU A 55 -0.92 3.73 -0.11
CA LEU A 55 -1.99 3.00 0.57
C LEU A 55 -1.44 1.92 1.51
N GLY A 56 -0.50 1.10 1.02
CA GLY A 56 0.10 0.06 1.83
C GLY A 56 0.90 0.61 3.00
N ILE A 57 1.61 1.70 2.79
CA ILE A 57 2.35 2.40 3.86
C ILE A 57 1.38 2.92 4.92
N GLU A 58 0.25 3.50 4.50
CA GLU A 58 -0.78 3.95 5.43
C GLU A 58 -1.30 2.79 6.29
N ALA A 59 -1.59 1.64 5.67
CA ALA A 59 -2.03 0.46 6.38
C ALA A 59 -0.99 -0.04 7.39
N LEU A 60 0.28 -0.09 7.00
CA LEU A 60 1.36 -0.47 7.92
C LEU A 60 1.47 0.50 9.09
N SER A 61 1.31 1.80 8.82
CA SER A 61 1.31 2.82 9.86
C SER A 61 0.18 2.64 10.85
N MET A 62 -0.97 2.14 10.40
CA MET A 62 -2.15 1.92 11.23
C MET A 62 -2.14 0.56 11.95
N GLY A 63 -1.10 -0.23 11.80
CA GLY A 63 -0.93 -1.46 12.57
C GLY A 63 -1.04 -2.77 11.82
N SER A 64 -1.11 -2.76 10.49
CA SER A 64 -1.09 -4.03 9.75
C SER A 64 0.25 -4.75 9.97
N ASN A 65 0.22 -6.07 9.96
CA ASN A 65 1.42 -6.88 10.20
C ASN A 65 2.36 -6.90 9.01
N LYS A 66 1.81 -6.89 7.81
CA LYS A 66 2.56 -7.10 6.58
C LYS A 66 1.81 -6.50 5.41
N CYS A 67 2.55 -5.98 4.44
CA CYS A 67 1.99 -5.50 3.19
C CYS A 67 2.75 -6.07 2.00
N TYR A 68 2.00 -6.62 1.06
CA TYR A 68 2.51 -7.02 -0.25
C TYR A 68 2.25 -5.90 -1.22
N PHE A 69 3.33 -5.27 -1.70
CA PHE A 69 3.27 -4.20 -2.68
C PHE A 69 3.52 -4.77 -4.07
N VAL A 70 2.61 -4.56 -4.99
CA VAL A 70 2.72 -5.11 -6.34
C VAL A 70 2.49 -4.01 -7.37
N ASP A 71 3.43 -3.87 -8.30
CA ASP A 71 3.31 -2.95 -9.42
C ASP A 71 4.15 -3.48 -10.59
N ASN A 72 3.84 -3.02 -11.82
CA ASN A 72 4.61 -3.39 -13.01
C ASN A 72 5.66 -2.34 -13.40
N GLY A 73 5.63 -1.16 -12.81
CA GLY A 73 6.51 -0.05 -13.13
C GLY A 73 7.83 -0.09 -12.36
N LYS A 74 8.91 -0.48 -13.01
CA LYS A 74 10.22 -0.55 -12.37
C LYS A 74 10.68 0.80 -11.81
N GLU A 75 10.40 1.89 -12.52
CA GLU A 75 10.80 3.23 -12.08
C GLU A 75 10.04 3.65 -10.82
N ILE A 76 8.74 3.38 -10.77
CA ILE A 76 7.93 3.76 -9.60
C ILE A 76 8.28 2.92 -8.38
N LEU A 77 8.67 1.66 -8.58
CA LEU A 77 9.10 0.78 -7.49
C LEU A 77 10.42 1.24 -6.86
N LYS A 78 11.24 1.99 -7.58
CA LYS A 78 12.43 2.62 -6.98
C LYS A 78 12.04 3.62 -5.90
N TYR A 79 10.99 4.41 -6.14
CA TYR A 79 10.45 5.33 -5.13
C TYR A 79 9.85 4.58 -3.95
N LEU A 80 9.12 3.51 -4.23
CA LEU A 80 8.56 2.64 -3.18
C LEU A 80 9.68 2.10 -2.27
N ASN A 81 10.75 1.56 -2.85
CA ASN A 81 11.86 1.03 -2.07
C ASN A 81 12.54 2.11 -1.22
N LYS A 82 12.69 3.32 -1.76
CA LYS A 82 13.21 4.45 -0.98
C LYS A 82 12.30 4.80 0.19
N ASN A 83 10.98 4.78 -0.04
CA ASN A 83 10.01 5.05 1.01
C ASN A 83 10.08 3.99 2.12
N ILE A 84 10.17 2.72 1.74
CA ILE A 84 10.28 1.60 2.68
C ILE A 84 11.55 1.76 3.53
N ASP A 85 12.67 2.09 2.91
CA ASP A 85 13.93 2.29 3.62
C ASP A 85 13.88 3.51 4.55
N ASN A 86 13.35 4.63 4.06
CA ASN A 86 13.23 5.87 4.84
C ASN A 86 12.33 5.71 6.06
N LEU A 87 11.28 4.91 5.94
CA LEU A 87 10.30 4.68 6.99
C LEU A 87 10.66 3.50 7.89
N ASN A 88 11.72 2.78 7.55
CA ASN A 88 12.21 1.62 8.32
C ASN A 88 11.14 0.53 8.50
N ILE A 89 10.46 0.19 7.39
CA ILE A 89 9.38 -0.80 7.38
C ILE A 89 9.70 -2.01 6.47
N LYS A 90 10.95 -2.24 6.17
CA LYS A 90 11.39 -3.31 5.27
C LYS A 90 11.00 -4.69 5.79
N ASP A 91 11.03 -4.90 7.08
CA ASP A 91 10.67 -6.16 7.72
C ASP A 91 9.18 -6.53 7.57
N LYS A 92 8.33 -5.54 7.26
CA LYS A 92 6.89 -5.72 7.08
C LYS A 92 6.45 -5.60 5.63
N SER A 93 7.38 -5.40 4.70
CA SER A 93 7.09 -5.07 3.30
C SER A 93 7.66 -6.13 2.37
N ILE A 94 6.83 -6.60 1.44
CA ILE A 94 7.26 -7.49 0.36
C ILE A 94 6.91 -6.80 -0.95
N VAL A 95 7.93 -6.51 -1.76
CA VAL A 95 7.78 -5.80 -3.03
C VAL A 95 7.90 -6.79 -4.18
N THR A 96 6.91 -6.80 -5.07
CA THR A 96 6.91 -7.66 -6.25
C THR A 96 6.65 -6.83 -7.50
N CYS A 97 7.54 -6.94 -8.48
CA CYS A 97 7.34 -6.39 -9.81
C CYS A 97 6.68 -7.46 -10.67
N SER A 98 5.43 -7.25 -11.05
CA SER A 98 4.69 -8.23 -11.83
C SER A 98 3.81 -7.55 -12.86
N GLU A 99 3.80 -8.09 -14.08
CA GLU A 99 3.03 -7.57 -15.21
C GLU A 99 1.62 -8.16 -15.29
N SER A 100 1.36 -9.26 -14.58
CA SER A 100 0.08 -9.93 -14.68
C SER A 100 -0.46 -10.34 -13.33
N LEU A 101 -1.78 -10.34 -13.21
CA LEU A 101 -2.47 -10.83 -12.04
C LEU A 101 -2.18 -12.30 -11.77
N GLU A 102 -1.99 -13.09 -12.82
CA GLU A 102 -1.68 -14.52 -12.71
C GLU A 102 -0.32 -14.75 -12.03
N SER A 103 0.69 -13.96 -12.37
CA SER A 103 2.01 -14.04 -11.73
C SER A 103 1.92 -13.75 -10.24
N ILE A 104 1.10 -12.77 -9.86
CA ILE A 104 0.88 -12.40 -8.46
C ILE A 104 0.22 -13.56 -7.72
N LEU A 105 -0.83 -14.14 -8.30
CA LEU A 105 -1.60 -15.21 -7.69
C LEU A 105 -0.78 -16.48 -7.51
N SER A 106 0.16 -16.76 -8.42
CA SER A 106 1.05 -17.90 -8.31
C SER A 106 2.13 -17.73 -7.24
N SER A 107 2.51 -16.47 -6.94
CA SER A 107 3.55 -16.15 -5.96
C SER A 107 3.04 -16.18 -4.53
N VAL A 108 1.75 -15.95 -4.32
CA VAL A 108 1.16 -15.81 -2.97
C VAL A 108 -0.22 -16.49 -2.94
N PRO A 109 -0.28 -17.79 -2.67
CA PRO A 109 -1.53 -18.56 -2.77
C PRO A 109 -2.69 -18.04 -1.93
N PHE A 110 -2.45 -17.48 -0.74
CA PHE A 110 -3.53 -16.97 0.11
C PHE A 110 -4.15 -15.67 -0.38
N ILE A 111 -3.50 -14.96 -1.32
CA ILE A 111 -4.05 -13.76 -1.94
C ILE A 111 -5.27 -14.10 -2.81
N LEU A 112 -5.33 -15.31 -3.34
CA LEU A 112 -6.43 -15.77 -4.17
C LEU A 112 -7.77 -15.63 -3.46
N ASP A 113 -7.85 -16.07 -2.22
CA ASP A 113 -9.07 -15.99 -1.43
C ASP A 113 -9.49 -14.55 -1.18
N THR A 114 -8.53 -13.67 -0.86
CA THR A 114 -8.79 -12.26 -0.61
C THR A 114 -9.27 -11.54 -1.85
N CYS A 115 -8.62 -11.78 -2.99
CA CYS A 115 -9.03 -11.19 -4.27
C CYS A 115 -10.40 -11.68 -4.70
N GLN A 116 -10.72 -12.95 -4.52
CA GLN A 116 -12.04 -13.49 -4.81
C GLN A 116 -13.11 -12.87 -3.93
N GLN A 117 -12.83 -12.66 -2.66
CA GLN A 117 -13.76 -11.99 -1.75
C GLN A 117 -14.02 -10.54 -2.18
N ILE A 118 -12.98 -9.79 -2.56
CA ILE A 118 -13.13 -8.42 -3.04
C ILE A 118 -13.94 -8.39 -4.33
N MET A 119 -13.64 -9.27 -5.28
CA MET A 119 -14.34 -9.33 -6.56
C MET A 119 -15.80 -9.77 -6.41
N SER A 120 -16.08 -10.67 -5.48
CA SER A 120 -17.45 -11.12 -5.23
C SER A 120 -18.30 -10.09 -4.49
N ALA A 121 -17.66 -9.15 -3.79
CA ALA A 121 -18.35 -8.06 -3.09
C ALA A 121 -18.76 -6.91 -4.01
N GLN A 122 -18.25 -6.89 -5.23
CA GLN A 122 -18.60 -5.89 -6.24
C GLN A 122 -19.79 -6.34 -7.08
#